data_bbd381cc4581f847952b77b49e8b7ff4
#
_entry.id   bbd381cc4581f847952b77b49e8b7ff4
#
_cell.length_a   1.000
_cell.length_b   1.000
_cell.length_c   1.000
_cell.angle_alpha   90.00
_cell.angle_beta   90.00
_cell.angle_gamma   90.00
#
_symmetry.space_group_name_H-M   'P 1'
#
loop_
_entity.id
_entity.type
_entity.pdbx_description
1 polymer ?
#
loop_
_entity_poly.entity_id
_entity_poly.type
_entity_poly.pdbx_seq_one_letter_code
_entity_poly.pdbx_strand_id
1 'polypeptide(L)'
;MKKLFFIISLLVISCNLSAAIYKGHRIYIKQCTNCHTDKEALVKSRTVKEWQVLLAGDGKALRDMHLKDSKAKSSLKYFNSSKYTKKLKHLRDFFKEYAKDSGKIPAFN
;
A
#
# COMPACT_ATOMS: atom_id res chain seq x y z
N MET A 1 21.44 -29.11 -15.67
CA MET A 1 21.43 -28.65 -14.27
C MET A 1 21.39 -27.11 -14.15
N LYS A 2 22.20 -26.35 -14.91
CA LYS A 2 22.19 -24.87 -14.84
C LYS A 2 20.84 -24.22 -15.19
N LYS A 3 20.07 -24.79 -16.14
CA LYS A 3 18.76 -24.32 -16.54
C LYS A 3 17.69 -24.49 -15.43
N LEU A 4 17.82 -25.56 -14.65
CA LEU A 4 16.90 -25.86 -13.56
C LEU A 4 17.05 -24.83 -12.40
N PHE A 5 18.29 -24.47 -12.07
CA PHE A 5 18.59 -23.46 -11.06
C PHE A 5 18.05 -22.08 -11.43
N PHE A 6 18.11 -21.73 -12.71
CA PHE A 6 17.60 -20.44 -13.21
C PHE A 6 16.08 -20.36 -13.08
N ILE A 7 15.35 -21.42 -13.37
CA ILE A 7 13.89 -21.48 -13.27
C ILE A 7 13.44 -21.36 -11.81
N ILE A 8 14.13 -22.02 -10.89
CA ILE A 8 13.82 -21.96 -9.45
C ILE A 8 14.03 -20.54 -8.92
N SER A 9 15.08 -19.86 -9.36
CA SER A 9 15.36 -18.47 -8.96
C SER A 9 14.27 -17.50 -9.43
N LEU A 10 13.73 -17.69 -10.63
CA LEU A 10 12.65 -16.87 -11.17
C LEU A 10 11.34 -17.05 -10.40
N LEU A 11 11.01 -18.27 -9.98
CA LEU A 11 9.84 -18.58 -9.19
C LEU A 11 9.87 -17.93 -7.80
N VAL A 12 11.04 -17.89 -7.17
CA VAL A 12 11.23 -17.26 -5.85
C VAL A 12 10.99 -15.75 -5.92
N ILE A 13 11.43 -15.08 -6.98
CA ILE A 13 11.23 -13.63 -7.19
C ILE A 13 9.74 -13.31 -7.33
N SER A 14 8.99 -14.13 -8.08
CA SER A 14 7.54 -13.95 -8.27
C SER A 14 6.75 -14.09 -6.96
N CYS A 15 7.10 -15.04 -6.10
CA CYS A 15 6.48 -15.24 -4.79
C CYS A 15 6.70 -14.04 -3.86
N ASN A 16 7.90 -13.43 -3.88
CA ASN A 16 8.23 -12.28 -3.04
C ASN A 16 7.40 -11.04 -3.39
N LEU A 17 7.17 -10.78 -4.67
CA LEU A 17 6.36 -9.64 -5.12
C LEU A 17 4.91 -9.78 -4.70
N SER A 18 4.31 -10.96 -4.89
CA SER A 18 2.92 -11.24 -4.47
C SER A 18 2.75 -11.13 -2.96
N ALA A 19 3.73 -11.58 -2.18
CA ALA A 19 3.71 -11.47 -0.72
C ALA A 19 3.77 -10.01 -0.26
N ALA A 20 4.55 -9.15 -0.91
CA ALA A 20 4.65 -7.72 -0.59
C ALA A 20 3.32 -7.00 -0.83
N ILE A 21 2.65 -7.26 -1.96
CA ILE A 21 1.34 -6.71 -2.29
C ILE A 21 0.29 -7.17 -1.29
N TYR A 22 0.29 -8.44 -0.91
CA TYR A 22 -0.63 -8.99 0.08
C TYR A 22 -0.45 -8.35 1.46
N LYS A 23 0.77 -8.11 1.90
CA LYS A 23 1.05 -7.40 3.16
C LYS A 23 0.51 -5.98 3.13
N GLY A 24 0.70 -5.28 2.02
CA GLY A 24 0.15 -3.93 1.82
C GLY A 24 -1.37 -3.93 1.83
N HIS A 25 -2.00 -4.92 1.21
CA HIS A 25 -3.45 -5.09 1.23
C HIS A 25 -3.99 -5.25 2.66
N ARG A 26 -3.36 -6.08 3.47
CA ARG A 26 -3.75 -6.28 4.87
C ARG A 26 -3.63 -5.00 5.69
N ILE A 27 -2.56 -4.24 5.50
CA ILE A 27 -2.38 -2.95 6.17
C ILE A 27 -3.47 -1.97 5.74
N TYR A 28 -3.76 -1.90 4.45
CA TYR A 28 -4.80 -1.06 3.89
C TYR A 28 -6.17 -1.36 4.52
N ILE A 29 -6.57 -2.62 4.55
CA ILE A 29 -7.84 -3.04 5.15
C ILE A 29 -7.89 -2.67 6.64
N LYS A 30 -6.82 -2.94 7.37
CA LYS A 30 -6.78 -2.73 8.82
C LYS A 30 -6.73 -1.25 9.20
N GLN A 31 -5.94 -0.44 8.48
CA GLN A 31 -5.62 0.93 8.90
C GLN A 31 -6.39 2.01 8.15
N CYS A 32 -6.81 1.76 6.92
CA CYS A 32 -7.41 2.79 6.06
C CYS A 32 -8.92 2.67 5.96
N THR A 33 -9.44 1.45 5.86
CA THR A 33 -10.86 1.22 5.54
C THR A 33 -11.82 1.39 6.72
N ASN A 34 -11.31 1.59 7.92
CA ASN A 34 -12.15 1.97 9.06
C ASN A 34 -12.83 3.33 8.86
N CYS A 35 -12.12 4.27 8.23
CA CYS A 35 -12.63 5.60 7.92
C CYS A 35 -13.01 5.74 6.46
N HIS A 36 -12.20 5.17 5.57
CA HIS A 36 -12.45 5.14 4.13
C HIS A 36 -13.26 3.88 3.78
N THR A 37 -14.56 3.96 3.99
CA THR A 37 -15.45 2.79 3.88
C THR A 37 -15.63 2.28 2.46
N ASP A 38 -15.51 3.13 1.45
CA ASP A 38 -15.44 2.71 0.06
C ASP A 38 -14.00 2.33 -0.30
N LYS A 39 -13.70 1.06 -0.15
CA LYS A 39 -12.35 0.50 -0.30
C LYS A 39 -11.77 0.68 -1.70
N GLU A 40 -12.60 0.50 -2.72
CA GLU A 40 -12.18 0.65 -4.10
C GLU A 40 -12.01 2.12 -4.47
N ALA A 41 -12.94 2.98 -4.08
CA ALA A 41 -12.89 4.40 -4.37
C ALA A 41 -11.60 5.06 -3.86
N LEU A 42 -11.14 4.72 -2.67
CA LEU A 42 -9.91 5.29 -2.13
C LEU A 42 -8.70 4.91 -2.98
N VAL A 43 -8.48 3.64 -3.24
CA VAL A 43 -7.31 3.19 -4.00
C VAL A 43 -7.34 3.71 -5.43
N LYS A 44 -8.53 3.87 -6.02
CA LYS A 44 -8.74 4.40 -7.38
C LYS A 44 -8.80 5.94 -7.44
N SER A 45 -8.70 6.62 -6.32
CA SER A 45 -8.76 8.09 -6.27
C SER A 45 -7.53 8.78 -6.85
N ARG A 46 -6.42 8.06 -7.00
CA ARG A 46 -5.14 8.61 -7.44
C ARG A 46 -4.44 7.69 -8.43
N THR A 47 -3.63 8.29 -9.31
CA THR A 47 -2.75 7.56 -10.21
C THR A 47 -1.57 6.93 -9.45
N VAL A 48 -0.84 6.03 -10.10
CA VAL A 48 0.40 5.46 -9.56
C VAL A 48 1.36 6.58 -9.14
N LYS A 49 1.56 7.56 -10.01
CA LYS A 49 2.48 8.67 -9.74
C LYS A 49 2.03 9.51 -8.55
N GLU A 50 0.75 9.82 -8.44
CA GLU A 50 0.19 10.58 -7.33
C GLU A 50 0.36 9.83 -6.00
N TRP A 51 0.11 8.52 -5.98
CA TRP A 51 0.38 7.70 -4.80
C TRP A 51 1.87 7.65 -4.44
N GLN A 52 2.75 7.57 -5.43
CA GLN A 52 4.20 7.58 -5.20
C GLN A 52 4.66 8.89 -4.54
N VAL A 53 4.14 10.03 -4.97
CA VAL A 53 4.45 11.33 -4.36
C VAL A 53 3.94 11.39 -2.92
N LEU A 54 2.70 10.96 -2.70
CA LEU A 54 2.06 11.01 -1.38
C LEU A 54 2.74 10.09 -0.35
N LEU A 55 3.27 8.97 -0.81
CA LEU A 55 3.92 7.95 0.02
C LEU A 55 5.45 8.00 -0.05
N ALA A 56 6.03 9.03 -0.65
CA ALA A 56 7.47 9.16 -0.80
C ALA A 56 8.20 9.25 0.56
N GLY A 57 9.42 8.74 0.60
CA GLY A 57 10.27 8.78 1.79
C GLY A 57 9.67 8.02 2.97
N ASP A 58 9.48 8.70 4.08
CA ASP A 58 8.85 8.15 5.30
C ASP A 58 7.33 8.35 5.34
N GLY A 59 6.72 8.73 4.20
CA GLY A 59 5.28 8.92 4.10
C GLY A 59 4.76 10.17 4.78
N LYS A 60 5.62 11.17 4.94
CA LYS A 60 5.27 12.42 5.64
C LYS A 60 4.06 13.13 5.02
N ALA A 61 3.96 13.18 3.70
CA ALA A 61 2.86 13.89 3.03
C ALA A 61 1.50 13.28 3.38
N LEU A 62 1.36 11.97 3.34
CA LEU A 62 0.12 11.27 3.73
C LEU A 62 -0.19 11.47 5.22
N ARG A 63 0.81 11.34 6.07
CA ARG A 63 0.67 11.58 7.52
C ARG A 63 0.18 12.99 7.80
N ASP A 64 0.80 14.01 7.20
CA ASP A 64 0.46 15.41 7.44
C ASP A 64 -0.97 15.75 7.01
N MET A 65 -1.47 15.16 5.94
CA MET A 65 -2.88 15.32 5.53
C MET A 65 -3.83 14.87 6.64
N HIS A 66 -3.51 13.76 7.32
CA HIS A 66 -4.34 13.24 8.42
C HIS A 66 -4.18 14.05 9.71
N LEU A 67 -2.97 14.51 10.00
CA LEU A 67 -2.71 15.35 11.18
C LEU A 67 -3.46 16.68 11.13
N LYS A 68 -3.70 17.21 9.93
CA LYS A 68 -4.39 18.49 9.72
C LYS A 68 -5.92 18.36 9.68
N ASP A 69 -6.45 17.15 9.52
CA ASP A 69 -7.88 16.91 9.39
C ASP A 69 -8.47 16.51 10.75
N SER A 70 -9.36 17.34 11.29
CA SER A 70 -10.03 17.06 12.57
C SER A 70 -10.88 15.78 12.54
N LYS A 71 -11.35 15.36 11.36
CA LYS A 71 -12.10 14.12 11.17
C LYS A 71 -11.23 12.87 11.20
N ALA A 72 -9.92 13.02 11.08
CA ALA A 72 -8.97 11.92 11.04
C ALA A 72 -8.32 11.60 12.39
N LYS A 73 -8.84 12.11 13.51
CA LYS A 73 -8.25 11.93 14.86
C LYS A 73 -7.99 10.46 15.21
N SER A 74 -8.88 9.56 14.86
CA SER A 74 -8.74 8.14 15.15
C SER A 74 -7.56 7.47 14.43
N SER A 75 -7.07 8.07 13.36
CA SER A 75 -5.93 7.56 12.57
C SER A 75 -4.57 8.00 13.11
N LEU A 76 -4.51 8.98 14.02
CA LEU A 76 -3.26 9.59 14.47
C LEU A 76 -2.35 8.60 15.20
N LYS A 77 -2.91 7.68 15.95
CA LYS A 77 -2.15 6.63 16.62
C LYS A 77 -1.33 5.80 15.62
N TYR A 78 -1.93 5.45 14.50
CA TYR A 78 -1.26 4.72 13.42
C TYR A 78 -0.18 5.57 12.74
N PHE A 79 -0.52 6.77 12.28
CA PHE A 79 0.41 7.63 11.54
C PHE A 79 1.60 8.10 12.38
N ASN A 80 1.44 8.19 13.70
CA ASN A 80 2.51 8.52 14.62
C ASN A 80 3.29 7.30 15.16
N SER A 81 2.89 6.09 14.76
CA SER A 81 3.56 4.86 15.18
C SER A 81 4.75 4.52 14.29
N SER A 82 5.70 3.75 14.86
CA SER A 82 6.81 3.19 14.08
C SER A 82 6.35 2.16 13.05
N LYS A 83 5.18 1.56 13.22
CA LYS A 83 4.59 0.62 12.25
C LYS A 83 4.32 1.30 10.91
N TYR A 84 3.86 2.55 10.93
CA TYR A 84 3.61 3.29 9.71
C TYR A 84 4.86 3.40 8.85
N THR A 85 5.94 3.94 9.40
CA THR A 85 7.18 4.14 8.64
C THR A 85 7.88 2.84 8.26
N LYS A 86 7.93 1.87 9.17
CA LYS A 86 8.62 0.60 8.93
C LYS A 86 7.98 -0.26 7.85
N LYS A 87 6.65 -0.21 7.73
CA LYS A 87 5.89 -1.04 6.79
C LYS A 87 5.33 -0.27 5.60
N LEU A 88 5.69 0.98 5.46
CA LEU A 88 5.20 1.85 4.38
C LEU A 88 5.51 1.30 2.98
N LYS A 89 6.62 0.60 2.81
CA LYS A 89 6.99 -0.05 1.55
C LYS A 89 5.91 -1.01 1.04
N HIS A 90 5.21 -1.70 1.93
CA HIS A 90 4.14 -2.62 1.56
C HIS A 90 2.90 -1.86 1.08
N LEU A 91 2.56 -0.75 1.73
CA LEU A 91 1.49 0.14 1.26
C LEU A 91 1.82 0.74 -0.11
N ARG A 92 3.06 1.17 -0.34
CA ARG A 92 3.50 1.66 -1.65
C ARG A 92 3.27 0.63 -2.74
N ASP A 93 3.66 -0.62 -2.50
CA ASP A 93 3.47 -1.72 -3.46
C ASP A 93 1.99 -1.97 -3.75
N PHE A 94 1.15 -1.96 -2.72
CA PHE A 94 -0.29 -2.14 -2.85
C PHE A 94 -0.94 -1.01 -3.68
N PHE A 95 -0.68 0.24 -3.34
CA PHE A 95 -1.25 1.38 -4.07
C PHE A 95 -0.75 1.46 -5.52
N LYS A 96 0.52 1.14 -5.75
CA LYS A 96 1.07 1.05 -7.11
C LYS A 96 0.36 -0.02 -7.95
N GLU A 97 0.09 -1.16 -7.37
CA GLU A 97 -0.57 -2.28 -8.06
C GLU A 97 -2.01 -1.95 -8.47
N TYR A 98 -2.75 -1.22 -7.62
CA TYR A 98 -4.20 -1.03 -7.79
C TYR A 98 -4.64 0.41 -8.01
N ALA A 99 -3.73 1.34 -8.25
CA ALA A 99 -4.05 2.73 -8.52
C ALA A 99 -4.99 2.90 -9.72
N LYS A 100 -5.57 4.09 -9.84
CA LYS A 100 -6.55 4.46 -10.88
C LYS A 100 -6.14 4.04 -12.29
N ASP A 101 -4.87 4.18 -12.63
CA ASP A 101 -4.32 3.91 -13.96
C ASP A 101 -3.59 2.56 -14.06
N SER A 102 -3.71 1.69 -13.07
CA SER A 102 -3.06 0.37 -13.09
C SER A 102 -3.77 -0.66 -13.97
N GLY A 103 -5.06 -0.47 -14.22
CA GLY A 103 -5.90 -1.45 -14.93
C GLY A 103 -6.26 -2.69 -14.11
N LYS A 104 -5.95 -2.71 -12.81
CA LYS A 104 -6.20 -3.83 -11.91
C LYS A 104 -7.17 -3.45 -10.80
N ILE A 105 -7.99 -4.38 -10.37
CA ILE A 105 -8.95 -4.22 -9.27
C ILE A 105 -8.61 -5.23 -8.17
N PRO A 106 -8.39 -4.78 -6.92
CA PRO A 106 -8.16 -5.71 -5.81
C PRO A 106 -9.44 -6.42 -5.42
N ALA A 107 -9.31 -7.66 -4.95
CA ALA A 107 -10.43 -8.41 -4.37
C ALA A 107 -10.60 -7.99 -2.91
N PHE A 108 -11.69 -7.32 -2.60
CA PHE A 108 -12.09 -6.95 -1.23
C PHE A 108 -13.19 -7.89 -0.73
N ASN A 109 -12.78 -9.04 -0.27
CA ASN A 109 -13.73 -10.04 0.28
C ASN A 109 -13.90 -9.87 1.78
#